data_1b3c37997d98929e24d7d782d1605071
#
_entry.id   1b3c37997d98929e24d7d782d1605071
#
_cell.length_a   1.000
_cell.length_b   1.000
_cell.length_c   1.000
_cell.angle_alpha   90.00
_cell.angle_beta   90.00
_cell.angle_gamma   90.00
#
_symmetry.space_group_name_H-M   'P 1'
#
loop_
_entity.id
_entity.type
_entity.pdbx_description
1 polymer ?
#
loop_
_entity_poly.entity_id
_entity_poly.type
_entity_poly.pdbx_seq_one_letter_code
_entity_poly.pdbx_strand_id
1 'polypeptide(L)'
;MSSTNFQIDWDSISHGGLDTSSSSSYNLRDSFGNIGSGIVTSSSYNLQVGYRAGLYDRLLMMDIQTISENTQMNVLSLSGETIEVDTTTNVSIGDLLVVVANRGASEVDAIGVVVSKTTTSITVDALQNAGTSPVIDGVNDYAYVLDGNTASFGTLSSSEVKTTIIGWNVTADLKNGYTVSVLQDGELRSDSASITPVSDGLVTAGSEEYGARSSDTTLSLSTFDIQDTAITSQYQPVATESGVKFQSRNFLVLKTSISPSTTAGTYNQQLTFMVASNF
;
A
#
# COMPACT_ATOMS: atom_id res chain seq x y z
N MET A 1 -15.88 27.31 18.55
CA MET A 1 -16.13 27.74 19.96
C MET A 1 -15.88 26.56 20.86
N SER A 2 -15.16 26.75 21.96
CA SER A 2 -14.89 25.69 22.92
C SER A 2 -15.02 26.21 24.36
N SER A 3 -15.42 25.33 25.25
CA SER A 3 -15.39 25.51 26.70
C SER A 3 -14.85 24.25 27.35
N THR A 4 -14.68 24.21 28.67
CA THR A 4 -14.20 23.03 29.40
C THR A 4 -15.06 21.77 29.18
N ASN A 5 -16.34 21.94 28.82
CA ASN A 5 -17.30 20.85 28.68
C ASN A 5 -17.94 20.73 27.30
N PHE A 6 -17.70 21.69 26.40
CA PHE A 6 -18.32 21.73 25.07
C PHE A 6 -17.33 22.27 24.03
N GLN A 7 -17.27 21.61 22.91
CA GLN A 7 -16.56 22.05 21.73
C GLN A 7 -17.54 22.08 20.55
N ILE A 8 -17.56 23.21 19.83
CA ILE A 8 -18.27 23.33 18.56
C ILE A 8 -17.18 23.42 17.50
N ASP A 9 -17.00 22.36 16.75
CA ASP A 9 -16.00 22.28 15.67
C ASP A 9 -16.49 23.00 14.40
N TRP A 10 -17.82 23.03 14.22
CA TRP A 10 -18.48 23.66 13.07
C TRP A 10 -19.68 24.45 13.49
N ASP A 11 -19.80 25.66 13.00
CA ASP A 11 -21.06 26.43 13.03
C ASP A 11 -21.23 27.21 11.73
N SER A 12 -22.47 27.53 11.40
CA SER A 12 -22.83 28.40 10.30
C SER A 12 -24.14 29.10 10.58
N ILE A 13 -24.20 30.35 10.20
CA ILE A 13 -25.46 31.10 10.20
C ILE A 13 -26.02 31.04 8.78
N SER A 14 -27.05 30.24 8.56
CA SER A 14 -27.76 30.14 7.29
C SER A 14 -29.21 30.60 7.42
N HIS A 15 -29.84 30.90 6.28
CA HIS A 15 -31.26 31.33 6.26
C HIS A 15 -32.22 30.16 6.40
N GLY A 16 -31.74 28.94 6.43
CA GLY A 16 -32.54 27.73 6.60
C GLY A 16 -31.87 26.50 5.97
N GLY A 17 -32.53 25.39 6.09
CA GLY A 17 -32.12 24.09 5.57
C GLY A 17 -32.76 22.97 6.36
N LEU A 18 -32.79 21.78 5.79
CA LEU A 18 -33.32 20.58 6.43
C LEU A 18 -32.25 19.48 6.45
N ASP A 19 -32.06 18.86 7.61
CA ASP A 19 -31.03 17.85 7.78
C ASP A 19 -31.34 16.55 7.04
N THR A 20 -32.62 16.20 6.95
CA THR A 20 -33.06 15.05 6.13
C THR A 20 -34.45 15.34 5.55
N SER A 21 -34.55 15.27 4.23
CA SER A 21 -35.80 15.10 3.50
C SER A 21 -35.70 13.82 2.70
N SER A 22 -36.58 12.86 2.92
CA SER A 22 -36.48 11.53 2.31
C SER A 22 -37.76 11.09 1.64
N SER A 23 -37.61 10.35 0.57
CA SER A 23 -38.65 9.55 -0.09
C SER A 23 -38.18 8.09 -0.18
N SER A 24 -39.01 7.22 -0.75
CA SER A 24 -38.61 5.81 -0.98
C SER A 24 -37.38 5.64 -1.85
N SER A 25 -36.99 6.66 -2.61
CA SER A 25 -35.88 6.58 -3.59
C SER A 25 -34.78 7.64 -3.40
N TYR A 26 -34.99 8.63 -2.57
CA TYR A 26 -34.06 9.76 -2.41
C TYR A 26 -33.99 10.26 -0.98
N ASN A 27 -32.78 10.62 -0.55
CA ASN A 27 -32.52 11.41 0.64
C ASN A 27 -31.92 12.75 0.21
N LEU A 28 -32.53 13.86 0.63
CA LEU A 28 -32.02 15.20 0.38
C LEU A 28 -31.59 15.83 1.71
N ARG A 29 -30.41 16.41 1.70
CA ARG A 29 -29.89 17.27 2.76
C ARG A 29 -29.54 18.61 2.16
N ASP A 30 -30.07 19.67 2.67
CA ASP A 30 -29.86 21.02 2.14
C ASP A 30 -29.56 22.07 3.21
N SER A 31 -29.00 23.19 2.78
CA SER A 31 -28.83 24.38 3.57
C SER A 31 -28.99 25.61 2.67
N PHE A 32 -29.78 26.61 3.12
CA PHE A 32 -29.98 27.85 2.41
C PHE A 32 -29.11 28.98 2.96
N GLY A 33 -28.64 29.86 2.08
CA GLY A 33 -27.92 31.07 2.46
C GLY A 33 -26.39 30.94 2.44
N ASN A 34 -25.87 29.81 2.07
CA ASN A 34 -24.42 29.65 1.80
C ASN A 34 -24.06 30.15 0.41
N ILE A 35 -23.02 30.98 0.32
CA ILE A 35 -22.46 31.42 -0.97
C ILE A 35 -21.57 30.34 -1.51
N GLY A 36 -22.11 29.51 -2.40
CA GLY A 36 -21.45 28.37 -3.00
C GLY A 36 -21.57 27.09 -2.17
N SER A 37 -21.81 26.00 -2.83
CA SER A 37 -21.75 24.64 -2.27
C SER A 37 -21.33 23.70 -3.38
N GLY A 38 -20.51 22.72 -3.04
CA GLY A 38 -20.06 21.71 -4.00
C GLY A 38 -18.76 21.05 -3.63
N ILE A 39 -18.38 20.10 -4.44
CA ILE A 39 -17.10 19.41 -4.35
C ILE A 39 -16.30 19.75 -5.60
N VAL A 40 -15.08 20.24 -5.42
CA VAL A 40 -14.10 20.43 -6.47
C VAL A 40 -12.94 19.48 -6.21
N THR A 41 -12.65 18.63 -7.17
CA THR A 41 -11.62 17.60 -7.05
C THR A 41 -10.49 17.82 -8.03
N SER A 42 -9.27 17.51 -7.61
CA SER A 42 -8.10 17.40 -8.47
C SER A 42 -7.32 16.14 -8.07
N SER A 43 -6.27 15.81 -8.81
CA SER A 43 -5.36 14.71 -8.45
C SER A 43 -4.63 14.92 -7.11
N SER A 44 -4.59 16.14 -6.60
CA SER A 44 -3.79 16.49 -5.42
C SER A 44 -4.62 16.99 -4.23
N TYR A 45 -5.88 17.35 -4.42
CA TYR A 45 -6.76 17.82 -3.34
C TYR A 45 -8.23 17.74 -3.71
N ASN A 46 -9.07 17.62 -2.69
CA ASN A 46 -10.50 17.78 -2.75
C ASN A 46 -10.90 19.03 -1.96
N LEU A 47 -11.58 19.97 -2.61
CA LEU A 47 -12.18 21.11 -1.95
C LEU A 47 -13.68 20.90 -1.85
N GLN A 48 -14.18 20.84 -0.64
CA GLN A 48 -15.62 20.81 -0.35
C GLN A 48 -16.04 22.19 0.16
N VAL A 49 -17.06 22.75 -0.47
CA VAL A 49 -17.56 24.11 -0.16
C VAL A 49 -19.00 24.01 0.31
N GLY A 50 -19.33 24.74 1.37
CA GLY A 50 -20.65 24.81 1.98
C GLY A 50 -20.66 24.30 3.42
N TYR A 51 -21.73 24.63 4.16
CA TYR A 51 -21.86 24.28 5.58
C TYR A 51 -21.67 22.80 5.87
N ARG A 52 -22.18 21.94 4.99
CA ARG A 52 -22.10 20.48 5.17
C ARG A 52 -20.78 19.87 4.74
N ALA A 53 -19.88 20.65 4.16
CA ALA A 53 -18.58 20.14 3.74
C ALA A 53 -17.78 19.53 4.91
N GLY A 54 -17.94 20.08 6.12
CA GLY A 54 -17.32 19.54 7.33
C GLY A 54 -18.16 18.53 8.11
N LEU A 55 -19.38 18.23 7.65
CA LEU A 55 -20.29 17.29 8.31
C LEU A 55 -20.33 15.90 7.65
N TYR A 56 -19.62 15.73 6.55
CA TYR A 56 -19.52 14.41 5.91
C TYR A 56 -18.60 13.49 6.69
N ASP A 57 -18.89 12.21 6.59
CA ASP A 57 -18.05 11.18 7.17
C ASP A 57 -16.60 11.33 6.66
N ARG A 58 -15.68 11.25 7.58
CA ARG A 58 -14.25 11.30 7.25
C ARG A 58 -13.92 10.12 6.34
N LEU A 59 -13.22 10.41 5.27
CA LEU A 59 -12.81 9.40 4.31
C LEU A 59 -11.60 8.64 4.85
N LEU A 60 -11.71 7.33 4.87
CA LEU A 60 -10.59 6.42 5.07
C LEU A 60 -10.82 5.23 4.13
N MET A 61 -10.03 5.18 3.07
CA MET A 61 -10.09 4.12 2.06
C MET A 61 -8.69 3.56 1.85
N MET A 62 -8.60 2.25 1.74
CA MET A 62 -7.37 1.56 1.36
C MET A 62 -7.69 0.61 0.20
N ASP A 63 -6.90 0.71 -0.85
CA ASP A 63 -6.84 -0.25 -1.93
C ASP A 63 -5.52 -1.02 -1.82
N ILE A 64 -5.60 -2.35 -1.83
CA ILE A 64 -4.46 -3.24 -1.64
C ILE A 64 -4.34 -4.21 -2.81
N GLN A 65 -3.14 -4.35 -3.33
CA GLN A 65 -2.85 -5.14 -4.53
C GLN A 65 -1.51 -5.86 -4.39
N THR A 66 -1.36 -6.96 -5.12
CA THR A 66 -0.16 -7.79 -5.11
C THR A 66 0.50 -7.79 -6.49
N ILE A 67 1.78 -8.13 -6.55
CA ILE A 67 2.47 -8.33 -7.83
C ILE A 67 1.69 -9.34 -8.68
N SER A 68 1.47 -8.97 -9.96
CA SER A 68 0.99 -9.86 -10.99
C SER A 68 2.17 -10.36 -11.83
N GLU A 69 2.65 -11.58 -11.57
CA GLU A 69 3.83 -12.16 -12.24
C GLU A 69 3.68 -12.22 -13.78
N ASN A 70 2.43 -12.28 -14.27
CA ASN A 70 2.16 -12.31 -15.71
C ASN A 70 2.42 -10.95 -16.41
N THR A 71 2.67 -9.91 -15.65
CA THR A 71 2.95 -8.56 -16.17
C THR A 71 4.42 -8.20 -16.13
N GLN A 72 5.29 -9.16 -15.81
CA GLN A 72 6.74 -8.95 -15.75
C GLN A 72 7.28 -8.28 -17.00
N MET A 73 8.03 -7.21 -16.80
CA MET A 73 8.75 -6.46 -17.81
C MET A 73 10.21 -6.32 -17.38
N ASN A 74 11.15 -6.46 -18.32
CA ASN A 74 12.55 -6.16 -18.02
C ASN A 74 12.74 -4.64 -18.02
N VAL A 75 13.29 -4.10 -16.94
CA VAL A 75 13.62 -2.67 -16.85
C VAL A 75 15.00 -2.45 -17.48
N LEU A 76 15.05 -1.54 -18.44
CA LEU A 76 16.27 -1.20 -19.17
C LEU A 76 16.96 0.02 -18.58
N SER A 77 16.19 0.98 -18.08
CA SER A 77 16.69 2.14 -17.34
C SER A 77 15.58 2.81 -16.53
N LEU A 78 15.99 3.57 -15.52
CA LEU A 78 15.13 4.39 -14.66
C LEU A 78 15.71 5.80 -14.59
N SER A 79 14.91 6.81 -14.91
CA SER A 79 15.31 8.22 -14.86
C SER A 79 14.15 9.07 -14.32
N GLY A 80 14.25 9.48 -13.06
CA GLY A 80 13.15 10.12 -12.35
C GLY A 80 11.93 9.20 -12.30
N GLU A 81 10.81 9.67 -12.81
CA GLU A 81 9.54 8.94 -12.89
C GLU A 81 9.35 8.16 -14.20
N THR A 82 10.37 8.13 -15.06
CA THR A 82 10.33 7.43 -16.36
C THR A 82 11.10 6.13 -16.30
N ILE A 83 10.41 5.03 -16.64
CA ILE A 83 10.90 3.66 -16.63
C ILE A 83 10.92 3.15 -18.07
N GLU A 84 12.10 2.87 -18.62
CA GLU A 84 12.24 2.22 -19.91
C GLU A 84 12.20 0.69 -19.71
N VAL A 85 11.34 0.03 -20.49
CA VAL A 85 11.07 -1.41 -20.39
C VAL A 85 11.09 -2.05 -21.78
N ASP A 86 11.18 -3.37 -21.82
CA ASP A 86 11.13 -4.15 -23.07
C ASP A 86 9.74 -4.14 -23.72
N THR A 87 8.67 -4.02 -22.94
CA THR A 87 7.28 -3.98 -23.44
C THR A 87 6.35 -3.30 -22.42
N THR A 88 5.26 -2.71 -22.89
CA THR A 88 4.21 -2.14 -22.05
C THR A 88 2.83 -2.73 -22.33
N THR A 89 2.79 -3.93 -22.94
CA THR A 89 1.54 -4.55 -23.43
C THR A 89 0.51 -4.75 -22.33
N ASN A 90 0.95 -5.14 -21.13
CA ASN A 90 0.09 -5.45 -20.00
C ASN A 90 -0.08 -4.30 -19.00
N VAL A 91 0.26 -3.07 -19.38
CA VAL A 91 0.18 -1.89 -18.53
C VAL A 91 -0.92 -0.97 -19.04
N SER A 92 -1.70 -0.39 -18.14
CA SER A 92 -2.70 0.63 -18.42
C SER A 92 -2.43 1.91 -17.62
N ILE A 93 -2.89 3.04 -18.14
CA ILE A 93 -2.87 4.29 -17.36
C ILE A 93 -3.80 4.12 -16.15
N GLY A 94 -3.29 4.46 -14.97
CA GLY A 94 -3.99 4.28 -13.69
C GLY A 94 -3.56 3.03 -12.92
N ASP A 95 -2.83 2.10 -13.52
CA ASP A 95 -2.29 0.93 -12.83
C ASP A 95 -1.29 1.35 -11.74
N LEU A 96 -1.30 0.65 -10.62
CA LEU A 96 -0.22 0.71 -9.65
C LEU A 96 0.92 -0.20 -10.14
N LEU A 97 2.09 0.38 -10.31
CA LEU A 97 3.29 -0.29 -10.83
C LEU A 97 4.35 -0.37 -9.75
N VAL A 98 5.08 -1.47 -9.69
CA VAL A 98 6.31 -1.59 -8.90
C VAL A 98 7.51 -1.77 -9.82
N VAL A 99 8.60 -1.06 -9.50
CA VAL A 99 9.94 -1.30 -10.04
C VAL A 99 10.72 -2.04 -8.97
N VAL A 100 11.33 -3.15 -9.35
CA VAL A 100 12.13 -4.04 -8.50
C VAL A 100 13.54 -4.09 -9.09
N ALA A 101 14.51 -3.52 -8.42
CA ALA A 101 15.92 -3.62 -8.81
C ALA A 101 16.60 -4.75 -8.00
N ASN A 102 17.39 -5.58 -8.67
CA ASN A 102 18.10 -6.70 -8.06
C ASN A 102 17.19 -7.69 -7.31
N ARG A 103 16.09 -8.11 -7.93
CA ARG A 103 15.08 -8.99 -7.30
C ARG A 103 15.73 -10.14 -6.53
N GLY A 104 15.35 -10.28 -5.24
CA GLY A 104 15.87 -11.29 -4.31
C GLY A 104 16.36 -10.69 -2.99
N ALA A 105 17.44 -11.25 -2.42
CA ALA A 105 17.90 -10.86 -1.08
C ALA A 105 18.25 -9.38 -0.92
N SER A 106 18.72 -8.73 -1.99
CA SER A 106 19.19 -7.34 -1.99
C SER A 106 18.30 -6.42 -2.82
N GLU A 107 17.03 -6.76 -2.98
CA GLU A 107 16.13 -5.97 -3.82
C GLU A 107 15.84 -4.59 -3.24
N VAL A 108 15.66 -3.64 -4.16
CA VAL A 108 15.28 -2.27 -3.87
C VAL A 108 14.08 -1.92 -4.73
N ASP A 109 13.01 -1.52 -4.08
CA ASP A 109 11.72 -1.39 -4.71
C ASP A 109 11.19 0.04 -4.65
N ALA A 110 10.37 0.39 -5.66
CA ALA A 110 9.60 1.61 -5.65
C ALA A 110 8.26 1.42 -6.37
N ILE A 111 7.20 2.02 -5.85
CA ILE A 111 5.86 1.97 -6.44
C ILE A 111 5.40 3.34 -6.93
N GLY A 112 4.60 3.36 -8.00
CA GLY A 112 4.01 4.56 -8.58
C GLY A 112 2.78 4.26 -9.41
N VAL A 113 1.93 5.25 -9.65
CA VAL A 113 0.76 5.09 -10.53
C VAL A 113 1.11 5.54 -11.94
N VAL A 114 0.79 4.72 -12.91
CA VAL A 114 1.05 4.99 -14.33
C VAL A 114 0.22 6.18 -14.81
N VAL A 115 0.87 7.23 -15.27
CA VAL A 115 0.21 8.43 -15.82
C VAL A 115 0.31 8.51 -17.34
N SER A 116 1.33 7.90 -17.93
CA SER A 116 1.46 7.79 -19.38
C SER A 116 2.34 6.60 -19.76
N LYS A 117 2.19 6.12 -21.01
CA LYS A 117 3.03 5.05 -21.56
C LYS A 117 3.20 5.19 -23.06
N THR A 118 4.29 4.64 -23.56
CA THR A 118 4.54 4.34 -24.97
C THR A 118 4.63 2.81 -25.16
N THR A 119 5.19 2.31 -26.21
CA THR A 119 5.43 0.86 -26.42
C THR A 119 6.55 0.30 -25.55
N THR A 120 7.48 1.15 -25.08
CA THR A 120 8.69 0.75 -24.34
C THR A 120 9.01 1.66 -23.16
N SER A 121 8.16 2.62 -22.84
CA SER A 121 8.39 3.56 -21.75
C SER A 121 7.12 3.75 -20.94
N ILE A 122 7.26 3.82 -19.63
CA ILE A 122 6.19 4.08 -18.66
C ILE A 122 6.58 5.30 -17.84
N THR A 123 5.67 6.24 -17.70
CA THR A 123 5.85 7.35 -16.74
C THR A 123 4.86 7.20 -15.62
N VAL A 124 5.35 7.28 -14.39
CA VAL A 124 4.51 7.27 -13.18
C VAL A 124 4.41 8.68 -12.60
N ASP A 125 3.44 8.91 -11.72
CA ASP A 125 3.22 10.21 -11.08
C ASP A 125 4.30 10.56 -10.05
N ALA A 126 4.76 9.56 -9.30
CA ALA A 126 5.88 9.63 -8.37
C ALA A 126 6.32 8.21 -8.00
N LEU A 127 7.58 8.00 -7.71
CA LEU A 127 8.12 6.76 -7.19
C LEU A 127 8.29 6.85 -5.68
N GLN A 128 7.48 6.08 -4.95
CA GLN A 128 7.61 5.89 -3.50
C GLN A 128 8.48 4.67 -3.22
N ASN A 129 9.57 4.84 -2.49
CA ASN A 129 10.53 3.80 -2.13
C ASN A 129 10.74 3.70 -0.60
N ALA A 130 11.52 2.73 -0.16
CA ALA A 130 11.87 2.51 1.24
C ALA A 130 13.14 3.30 1.68
N GLY A 131 13.25 4.57 1.26
CA GLY A 131 14.38 5.44 1.59
C GLY A 131 15.59 5.29 0.65
N THR A 132 15.57 4.31 -0.25
CA THR A 132 16.60 4.10 -1.28
C THR A 132 15.92 3.94 -2.63
N SER A 133 16.38 4.67 -3.64
CA SER A 133 15.84 4.55 -5.00
C SER A 133 16.42 3.32 -5.71
N PRO A 134 15.62 2.60 -6.49
CA PRO A 134 16.10 1.53 -7.36
C PRO A 134 17.21 2.02 -8.29
N VAL A 135 18.26 1.22 -8.43
CA VAL A 135 19.35 1.45 -9.39
C VAL A 135 19.34 0.30 -10.38
N ILE A 136 19.12 0.59 -11.64
CA ILE A 136 19.03 -0.40 -12.72
C ILE A 136 20.42 -0.69 -13.28
N ASP A 137 20.88 -1.92 -13.14
CA ASP A 137 22.16 -2.38 -13.66
C ASP A 137 22.03 -3.44 -14.79
N GLY A 138 20.78 -3.81 -15.10
CA GLY A 138 20.44 -4.79 -16.14
C GLY A 138 20.47 -6.24 -15.68
N VAL A 139 20.57 -6.47 -14.36
CA VAL A 139 20.56 -7.83 -13.78
C VAL A 139 19.43 -7.95 -12.76
N ASN A 140 18.45 -8.81 -13.03
CA ASN A 140 17.27 -9.02 -12.17
C ASN A 140 16.47 -7.75 -11.88
N ASP A 141 16.41 -6.85 -12.86
CA ASP A 141 15.66 -5.60 -12.79
C ASP A 141 14.34 -5.74 -13.53
N TYR A 142 13.24 -5.60 -12.81
CA TYR A 142 11.90 -5.85 -13.35
C TYR A 142 10.93 -4.75 -12.97
N ALA A 143 9.85 -4.66 -13.76
CA ALA A 143 8.66 -3.92 -13.37
C ALA A 143 7.44 -4.83 -13.47
N TYR A 144 6.47 -4.62 -12.58
CA TYR A 144 5.23 -5.39 -12.53
C TYR A 144 4.05 -4.45 -12.27
N VAL A 145 2.90 -4.80 -12.85
CA VAL A 145 1.64 -4.25 -12.40
C VAL A 145 1.24 -4.95 -11.10
N LEU A 146 0.73 -4.18 -10.14
CA LEU A 146 0.08 -4.74 -8.97
C LEU A 146 -1.41 -4.89 -9.29
N ASP A 147 -1.92 -6.12 -9.16
CA ASP A 147 -3.31 -6.46 -9.42
C ASP A 147 -3.71 -7.71 -8.61
N GLY A 148 -4.94 -7.71 -8.11
CA GLY A 148 -5.45 -8.83 -7.31
C GLY A 148 -5.01 -8.83 -5.85
N ASN A 149 -5.25 -9.97 -5.18
CA ASN A 149 -5.08 -10.13 -3.73
C ASN A 149 -4.35 -11.43 -3.34
N THR A 150 -3.65 -12.03 -4.29
CA THR A 150 -2.88 -13.26 -4.07
C THR A 150 -1.42 -13.02 -4.39
N ALA A 151 -0.59 -12.96 -3.34
CA ALA A 151 0.85 -12.88 -3.48
C ALA A 151 1.44 -14.29 -3.65
N SER A 152 2.38 -14.46 -4.58
CA SER A 152 3.00 -15.74 -4.86
C SER A 152 4.52 -15.60 -4.87
N PHE A 153 5.21 -16.53 -4.19
CA PHE A 153 6.65 -16.67 -4.29
C PHE A 153 7.09 -17.56 -5.46
N GLY A 154 6.14 -18.21 -6.14
CA GLY A 154 6.43 -19.22 -7.15
C GLY A 154 7.09 -20.46 -6.55
N THR A 155 7.99 -21.09 -7.31
CA THR A 155 8.73 -22.25 -6.84
C THR A 155 9.92 -21.81 -5.98
N LEU A 156 10.01 -22.34 -4.78
CA LEU A 156 11.09 -22.04 -3.84
C LEU A 156 12.31 -22.92 -4.12
N SER A 157 13.49 -22.37 -3.88
CA SER A 157 14.79 -23.03 -3.96
C SER A 157 15.63 -22.68 -2.73
N SER A 158 16.43 -23.62 -2.25
CA SER A 158 17.34 -23.36 -1.12
C SER A 158 18.56 -22.49 -1.48
N SER A 159 18.76 -22.18 -2.75
CA SER A 159 19.89 -21.37 -3.22
C SER A 159 19.61 -19.88 -3.27
N GLU A 160 18.37 -19.45 -3.02
CA GLU A 160 17.96 -18.05 -3.19
C GLU A 160 16.88 -17.65 -2.17
N VAL A 161 16.75 -16.35 -1.95
CA VAL A 161 15.62 -15.73 -1.28
C VAL A 161 14.59 -15.37 -2.36
N LYS A 162 13.36 -15.83 -2.19
CA LYS A 162 12.23 -15.41 -3.03
C LYS A 162 11.47 -14.26 -2.38
N THR A 163 11.06 -13.34 -3.21
CA THR A 163 10.33 -12.12 -2.79
C THR A 163 9.03 -11.97 -3.55
N THR A 164 8.09 -11.33 -2.91
CA THR A 164 6.86 -10.84 -3.53
C THR A 164 6.40 -9.58 -2.81
N ILE A 165 5.66 -8.71 -3.49
CA ILE A 165 5.30 -7.39 -2.97
C ILE A 165 3.79 -7.26 -2.87
N ILE A 166 3.33 -6.71 -1.76
CA ILE A 166 1.98 -6.24 -1.54
C ILE A 166 2.05 -4.72 -1.44
N GLY A 167 1.44 -4.02 -2.37
CA GLY A 167 1.34 -2.57 -2.37
C GLY A 167 -0.06 -2.10 -1.98
N TRP A 168 -0.15 -0.91 -1.44
CA TRP A 168 -1.44 -0.27 -1.16
C TRP A 168 -1.42 1.22 -1.39
N ASN A 169 -2.61 1.75 -1.58
CA ASN A 169 -2.89 3.16 -1.70
C ASN A 169 -3.94 3.55 -0.65
N VAL A 170 -3.66 4.55 0.18
CA VAL A 170 -4.58 5.05 1.19
C VAL A 170 -4.98 6.48 0.87
N THR A 171 -6.28 6.74 0.94
CA THR A 171 -6.85 8.09 0.94
C THR A 171 -7.53 8.31 2.28
N ALA A 172 -7.05 9.30 3.04
CA ALA A 172 -7.52 9.60 4.37
C ALA A 172 -7.69 11.11 4.59
N ASP A 173 -8.92 11.54 4.87
CA ASP A 173 -9.23 12.89 5.34
C ASP A 173 -9.30 12.87 6.89
N LEU A 174 -8.18 12.54 7.52
CA LEU A 174 -8.07 12.35 8.97
C LEU A 174 -7.02 13.30 9.53
N LYS A 175 -7.41 14.15 10.48
CA LYS A 175 -6.54 15.17 11.08
C LYS A 175 -5.25 14.57 11.69
N ASN A 176 -5.36 13.41 12.33
CA ASN A 176 -4.24 12.75 12.98
C ASN A 176 -3.64 11.63 12.11
N GLY A 177 -4.10 11.50 10.85
CA GLY A 177 -3.64 10.45 9.94
C GLY A 177 -4.18 9.07 10.27
N TYR A 178 -3.42 8.06 9.87
CA TYR A 178 -3.83 6.66 9.95
C TYR A 178 -2.63 5.73 10.20
N THR A 179 -2.93 4.51 10.60
CA THR A 179 -1.97 3.41 10.68
C THR A 179 -2.49 2.23 9.87
N VAL A 180 -1.64 1.65 9.02
CA VAL A 180 -1.86 0.36 8.37
C VAL A 180 -1.15 -0.70 9.18
N SER A 181 -1.85 -1.77 9.52
CA SER A 181 -1.31 -2.91 10.26
C SER A 181 -1.56 -4.21 9.51
N VAL A 182 -0.67 -5.19 9.71
CA VAL A 182 -0.79 -6.55 9.19
C VAL A 182 -0.85 -7.56 10.33
N LEU A 183 -1.56 -8.66 10.10
CA LEU A 183 -1.48 -9.88 10.91
C LEU A 183 -1.59 -11.11 10.00
N GLN A 184 -1.13 -12.26 10.52
CA GLN A 184 -1.28 -13.56 9.87
C GLN A 184 -2.26 -14.47 10.61
N ASP A 185 -2.88 -15.42 9.89
CA ASP A 185 -3.73 -16.47 10.45
C ASP A 185 -2.94 -17.65 11.04
N GLY A 186 -1.65 -17.69 10.81
CA GLY A 186 -0.70 -18.71 11.22
C GLY A 186 0.56 -18.65 10.38
N GLU A 187 1.51 -19.55 10.63
CA GLU A 187 2.75 -19.63 9.86
C GLU A 187 2.49 -19.98 8.38
N LEU A 188 3.45 -19.70 7.52
CA LEU A 188 3.45 -20.15 6.12
C LEU A 188 3.56 -21.67 6.11
N ARG A 189 2.46 -22.37 5.83
CA ARG A 189 2.29 -23.80 6.11
C ARG A 189 1.75 -24.60 4.93
N SER A 190 2.14 -25.86 4.90
CA SER A 190 1.53 -26.94 4.12
C SER A 190 0.72 -27.87 5.04
N ASP A 191 0.14 -28.94 4.50
CA ASP A 191 -0.61 -29.92 5.30
C ASP A 191 0.25 -30.64 6.35
N SER A 192 1.58 -30.67 6.18
CA SER A 192 2.49 -31.49 7.01
C SER A 192 3.69 -30.73 7.58
N ALA A 193 3.90 -29.49 7.21
CA ALA A 193 5.06 -28.69 7.63
C ALA A 193 4.75 -27.19 7.58
N SER A 194 5.54 -26.39 8.29
CA SER A 194 5.52 -24.93 8.21
C SER A 194 6.93 -24.39 8.01
N ILE A 195 7.00 -23.22 7.35
CA ILE A 195 8.23 -22.41 7.26
C ILE A 195 8.25 -21.48 8.46
N THR A 196 9.34 -21.48 9.20
CA THR A 196 9.49 -20.75 10.45
C THR A 196 9.58 -19.23 10.18
N PRO A 197 8.93 -18.38 10.98
CA PRO A 197 9.14 -16.94 10.90
C PRO A 197 10.60 -16.56 11.20
N VAL A 198 11.13 -15.55 10.49
CA VAL A 198 12.49 -15.02 10.72
C VAL A 198 12.67 -14.57 12.17
N SER A 199 13.80 -14.85 12.77
CA SER A 199 14.09 -14.54 14.17
C SER A 199 15.29 -13.63 14.37
N ASP A 200 16.20 -13.57 13.42
CA ASP A 200 17.46 -12.79 13.48
C ASP A 200 17.42 -11.47 12.69
N GLY A 201 16.27 -11.20 12.04
CA GLY A 201 16.06 -9.97 11.28
C GLY A 201 16.54 -10.00 9.84
N LEU A 202 16.93 -11.17 9.33
CA LEU A 202 17.39 -11.32 7.94
C LEU A 202 16.98 -12.67 7.36
N VAL A 203 16.16 -12.66 6.31
CA VAL A 203 15.85 -13.87 5.56
C VAL A 203 17.04 -14.26 4.67
N THR A 204 17.62 -15.43 4.91
CA THR A 204 18.87 -15.89 4.31
C THR A 204 18.67 -17.12 3.42
N ALA A 205 19.26 -17.13 2.23
CA ALA A 205 19.21 -18.28 1.33
C ALA A 205 19.78 -19.56 2.00
N GLY A 206 19.04 -20.67 1.88
CA GLY A 206 19.40 -21.94 2.50
C GLY A 206 18.87 -22.14 3.93
N SER A 207 18.30 -21.12 4.55
CA SER A 207 17.58 -21.20 5.82
C SER A 207 16.08 -21.35 5.57
N GLU A 208 15.38 -22.12 6.38
CA GLU A 208 13.93 -22.24 6.31
C GLU A 208 13.30 -21.14 7.14
N GLU A 209 12.97 -20.04 6.48
CA GLU A 209 12.44 -18.85 7.16
C GLU A 209 11.66 -17.93 6.22
N TYR A 210 10.76 -17.14 6.79
CA TYR A 210 10.05 -16.07 6.09
C TYR A 210 9.90 -14.84 6.96
N GLY A 211 9.77 -13.69 6.32
CA GLY A 211 9.58 -12.40 6.98
C GLY A 211 9.12 -11.34 6.00
N ALA A 212 9.03 -10.11 6.49
CA ALA A 212 8.60 -8.99 5.67
C ALA A 212 9.35 -7.70 6.01
N ARG A 213 9.40 -6.78 5.05
CA ARG A 213 9.98 -5.45 5.21
C ARG A 213 9.06 -4.39 4.61
N SER A 214 8.85 -3.28 5.31
CA SER A 214 8.01 -2.18 4.87
C SER A 214 8.79 -1.11 4.11
N SER A 215 8.10 -0.41 3.22
CA SER A 215 8.58 0.83 2.59
C SER A 215 8.49 2.06 3.51
N ASP A 216 7.69 2.03 4.57
CA ASP A 216 7.66 3.12 5.55
C ASP A 216 8.90 3.04 6.45
N THR A 217 9.74 4.06 6.39
CA THR A 217 11.01 4.16 7.14
C THR A 217 10.86 4.87 8.49
N THR A 218 9.63 5.12 8.94
CA THR A 218 9.34 5.94 10.14
C THR A 218 8.60 5.18 11.23
N LEU A 219 8.51 3.85 11.11
CA LEU A 219 7.81 3.01 12.07
C LEU A 219 8.47 3.05 13.44
N SER A 220 7.70 3.24 14.49
CA SER A 220 8.18 3.29 15.87
C SER A 220 7.62 2.17 16.75
N LEU A 221 6.60 1.46 16.27
CA LEU A 221 5.90 0.40 17.01
C LEU A 221 6.12 -0.99 16.43
N SER A 222 6.96 -1.10 15.40
CA SER A 222 7.37 -2.35 14.77
C SER A 222 8.78 -2.19 14.21
N THR A 223 9.36 -3.26 13.67
CA THR A 223 10.71 -3.29 13.12
C THR A 223 10.74 -3.55 11.61
N PHE A 224 9.57 -3.48 10.95
CA PHE A 224 9.50 -3.73 9.50
C PHE A 224 10.25 -2.70 8.65
N ASP A 225 10.58 -1.53 9.20
CA ASP A 225 11.35 -0.48 8.53
C ASP A 225 12.86 -0.73 8.54
N ILE A 226 13.37 -1.47 9.52
CA ILE A 226 14.81 -1.62 9.75
C ILE A 226 15.36 -3.02 9.47
N GLN A 227 14.51 -4.06 9.49
CA GLN A 227 14.92 -5.45 9.31
C GLN A 227 13.79 -6.31 8.74
N ASP A 228 14.11 -7.51 8.26
CA ASP A 228 13.12 -8.51 7.91
C ASP A 228 12.43 -8.97 9.21
N THR A 229 11.15 -8.75 9.32
CA THR A 229 10.40 -8.93 10.57
C THR A 229 9.36 -10.03 10.40
N ALA A 230 9.26 -10.88 11.42
CA ALA A 230 8.23 -11.92 11.51
C ALA A 230 6.83 -11.30 11.57
N ILE A 231 5.92 -11.73 10.71
CA ILE A 231 4.50 -11.40 10.85
C ILE A 231 3.92 -12.32 11.92
N THR A 232 3.08 -11.77 12.81
CA THR A 232 2.47 -12.50 13.92
C THR A 232 0.95 -12.52 13.81
N SER A 233 0.28 -13.23 14.71
CA SER A 233 -1.19 -13.22 14.84
C SER A 233 -1.74 -11.96 15.52
N GLN A 234 -0.89 -10.98 15.83
CA GLN A 234 -1.29 -9.69 16.36
C GLN A 234 -1.12 -8.62 15.32
N TYR A 235 -1.93 -7.55 15.36
CA TYR A 235 -1.77 -6.40 14.48
C TYR A 235 -0.41 -5.72 14.70
N GLN A 236 0.40 -5.66 13.66
CA GLN A 236 1.70 -5.01 13.65
C GLN A 236 1.68 -3.86 12.64
N PRO A 237 2.01 -2.63 13.04
CA PRO A 237 2.09 -1.49 12.12
C PRO A 237 3.09 -1.72 10.99
N VAL A 238 2.66 -1.47 9.75
CA VAL A 238 3.50 -1.55 8.54
C VAL A 238 3.53 -0.23 7.77
N ALA A 239 2.64 0.71 8.06
CA ALA A 239 2.76 2.10 7.61
C ALA A 239 2.00 3.02 8.56
N THR A 240 2.50 4.23 8.74
CA THR A 240 1.86 5.26 9.54
C THR A 240 1.97 6.63 8.87
N GLU A 241 0.91 7.42 8.97
CA GLU A 241 0.87 8.77 8.46
C GLU A 241 0.26 9.72 9.50
N SER A 242 0.83 10.91 9.63
CA SER A 242 0.35 11.94 10.55
C SER A 242 -0.36 13.04 9.77
N GLY A 243 -1.68 12.98 9.69
CA GLY A 243 -2.48 14.01 9.03
C GLY A 243 -3.18 13.54 7.76
N VAL A 244 -3.83 14.49 7.09
CA VAL A 244 -4.58 14.25 5.85
C VAL A 244 -3.65 13.79 4.74
N LYS A 245 -4.00 12.71 4.07
CA LYS A 245 -3.27 12.14 2.94
C LYS A 245 -4.23 11.67 1.85
N PHE A 246 -3.91 12.03 0.63
CA PHE A 246 -4.62 11.54 -0.56
C PHE A 246 -3.65 10.74 -1.41
N GLN A 247 -4.02 9.49 -1.72
CA GLN A 247 -3.20 8.57 -2.52
C GLN A 247 -1.80 8.34 -1.92
N SER A 248 -1.72 8.21 -0.60
CA SER A 248 -0.47 7.80 0.07
C SER A 248 -0.20 6.33 -0.19
N ARG A 249 0.97 6.02 -0.67
CA ARG A 249 1.36 4.69 -1.13
C ARG A 249 2.49 4.13 -0.27
N ASN A 250 2.35 2.87 0.06
CA ASN A 250 3.39 2.08 0.70
C ASN A 250 3.30 0.64 0.21
N PHE A 251 4.30 -0.15 0.52
CA PHE A 251 4.34 -1.56 0.18
C PHE A 251 5.04 -2.38 1.26
N LEU A 252 4.76 -3.66 1.26
CA LEU A 252 5.41 -4.67 2.09
C LEU A 252 6.08 -5.69 1.17
N VAL A 253 7.39 -5.84 1.30
CA VAL A 253 8.15 -6.89 0.64
C VAL A 253 8.10 -8.12 1.52
N LEU A 254 7.46 -9.18 1.05
CA LEU A 254 7.48 -10.49 1.69
C LEU A 254 8.70 -11.24 1.18
N LYS A 255 9.43 -11.89 2.06
CA LYS A 255 10.61 -12.67 1.75
C LYS A 255 10.51 -14.07 2.32
N THR A 256 10.98 -15.07 1.60
CA THR A 256 11.06 -16.44 2.09
C THR A 256 12.26 -17.17 1.50
N SER A 257 12.78 -18.11 2.24
CA SER A 257 13.78 -19.07 1.80
C SER A 257 13.48 -20.44 2.42
N ILE A 258 13.99 -21.48 1.80
CA ILE A 258 13.90 -22.86 2.27
C ILE A 258 15.28 -23.46 2.46
N SER A 259 15.38 -24.45 3.33
CA SER A 259 16.57 -25.29 3.48
C SER A 259 16.50 -26.53 2.56
N PRO A 260 17.62 -27.21 2.32
CA PRO A 260 17.58 -28.48 1.60
C PRO A 260 16.75 -29.59 2.27
N SER A 261 16.42 -29.43 3.55
CA SER A 261 15.61 -30.37 4.34
C SER A 261 14.14 -29.95 4.47
N THR A 262 13.76 -28.81 3.93
CA THR A 262 12.36 -28.35 3.96
C THR A 262 11.46 -29.35 3.23
N THR A 263 10.37 -29.73 3.87
CA THR A 263 9.42 -30.72 3.32
C THR A 263 8.79 -30.17 2.03
N ALA A 264 8.76 -30.98 0.98
CA ALA A 264 8.10 -30.61 -0.28
C ALA A 264 6.60 -30.46 -0.08
N GLY A 265 6.02 -29.40 -0.63
CA GLY A 265 4.59 -29.13 -0.51
C GLY A 265 4.21 -27.75 -1.06
N THR A 266 2.92 -27.48 -1.09
CA THR A 266 2.39 -26.14 -1.35
C THR A 266 2.14 -25.45 -0.01
N TYR A 267 2.87 -24.36 0.20
CA TYR A 267 2.78 -23.57 1.42
C TYR A 267 1.88 -22.36 1.21
N ASN A 268 1.03 -22.08 2.16
CA ASN A 268 0.13 -20.93 2.11
C ASN A 268 -0.15 -20.38 3.52
N GLN A 269 -0.55 -19.11 3.58
CA GLN A 269 -1.06 -18.43 4.76
C GLN A 269 -2.01 -17.30 4.32
N GLN A 270 -2.82 -16.81 5.24
CA GLN A 270 -3.66 -15.64 5.02
C GLN A 270 -3.11 -14.45 5.80
N LEU A 271 -2.88 -13.34 5.10
CA LEU A 271 -2.55 -12.06 5.70
C LEU A 271 -3.79 -11.17 5.72
N THR A 272 -4.00 -10.50 6.83
CA THR A 272 -5.07 -9.51 6.99
C THR A 272 -4.43 -8.15 7.19
N PHE A 273 -4.83 -7.21 6.36
CA PHE A 273 -4.43 -5.80 6.50
C PHE A 273 -5.61 -5.00 7.06
N MET A 274 -5.31 -4.11 7.97
CA MET A 274 -6.27 -3.19 8.56
C MET A 274 -5.72 -1.77 8.51
N VAL A 275 -6.55 -0.83 8.06
CA VAL A 275 -6.27 0.60 8.20
C VAL A 275 -7.17 1.18 9.29
N ALA A 276 -6.58 1.94 10.20
CA ALA A 276 -7.30 2.59 11.30
C ALA A 276 -6.88 4.06 11.43
N SER A 277 -7.82 4.91 11.85
CA SER A 277 -7.52 6.32 12.16
C SER A 277 -6.65 6.43 13.41
N ASN A 278 -5.70 7.33 13.39
CA ASN A 278 -4.99 7.77 14.59
C ASN A 278 -5.86 8.72 15.43
N PHE A 279 -5.77 8.64 16.75
CA PHE A 279 -6.57 9.41 17.72
C PHE A 279 -5.75 10.53 18.38
#